data_6191d70560313950e9dc1d4609dc43f6
#
_entry.id   6191d70560313950e9dc1d4609dc43f6
#
_cell.length_a   1.000
_cell.length_b   1.000
_cell.length_c   1.000
_cell.angle_alpha   90.00
_cell.angle_beta   90.00
_cell.angle_gamma   90.00
#
_symmetry.space_group_name_H-M   'P 1'
#
loop_
_entity.id
_entity.type
_entity.pdbx_description
1 polymer ?
#
loop_
_entity_poly.entity_id
_entity_poly.type
_entity_poly.pdbx_seq_one_letter_code
_entity_poly.pdbx_strand_id
1 'polypeptide(L)'
;LGSRAVNRINNVRTMRGLQFAEDASPMAHPIRPDMVIEMNNFYTLTVYEKGAEVIRMIHTLLGEENFQKGMQLYFERHDGSAATCDDFVQAMEDASNVDLSHFRRWYSQSGTPIVTVKDDYNPETEQYTLTISQRTPATPDQAEKQPLHIPFAIELYDNEGKVIPLQKGGHPVNSVLNVTQA
;
A
#
# COMPACT_ATOMS: atom_id res chain seq x y z
N LEU A 1 20.16 1.79 17.62
CA LEU A 1 19.51 1.88 16.32
C LEU A 1 19.36 0.47 15.76
N GLY A 2 18.14 -0.09 15.76
CA GLY A 2 17.88 -1.44 15.27
C GLY A 2 18.10 -1.57 13.76
N SER A 3 18.34 -2.81 13.31
CA SER A 3 18.41 -3.13 11.89
C SER A 3 17.06 -2.84 11.21
N ARG A 4 17.09 -2.21 10.02
CA ARG A 4 15.87 -1.96 9.21
C ARG A 4 15.09 -3.25 8.95
N ALA A 5 15.79 -4.36 8.69
CA ALA A 5 15.18 -5.67 8.47
C ALA A 5 14.43 -6.18 9.72
N VAL A 6 15.03 -6.05 10.92
CA VAL A 6 14.38 -6.46 12.17
C VAL A 6 13.14 -5.61 12.45
N ASN A 7 13.22 -4.30 12.25
CA ASN A 7 12.04 -3.42 12.39
C ASN A 7 10.94 -3.83 11.41
N ARG A 8 11.28 -4.12 10.15
CA ARG A 8 10.31 -4.59 9.16
C ARG A 8 9.63 -5.90 9.58
N ILE A 9 10.39 -6.86 10.10
CA ILE A 9 9.85 -8.13 10.61
C ILE A 9 8.86 -7.87 11.75
N ASN A 10 9.20 -6.98 12.68
CA ASN A 10 8.33 -6.64 13.81
C ASN A 10 7.04 -5.94 13.34
N ASN A 11 7.13 -4.99 12.41
CA ASN A 11 5.96 -4.32 11.84
C ASN A 11 5.02 -5.33 11.16
N VAL A 12 5.56 -6.27 10.36
CA VAL A 12 4.77 -7.34 9.73
C VAL A 12 4.10 -8.23 10.76
N ARG A 13 4.79 -8.57 11.87
CA ARG A 13 4.20 -9.35 12.96
C ARG A 13 3.05 -8.61 13.62
N THR A 14 3.20 -7.32 13.90
CA THR A 14 2.14 -6.47 14.47
C THR A 14 0.94 -6.39 13.52
N MET A 15 1.18 -6.12 12.24
CA MET A 15 0.11 -6.07 11.25
C MET A 15 -0.67 -7.39 11.18
N ARG A 16 0.03 -8.52 10.99
CA ARG A 16 -0.62 -9.82 10.81
C ARG A 16 -1.23 -10.38 12.09
N GLY A 17 -0.61 -10.13 13.24
CA GLY A 17 -1.04 -10.67 14.52
C GLY A 17 -2.14 -9.87 15.20
N LEU A 18 -2.18 -8.56 15.00
CA LEU A 18 -3.04 -7.64 15.74
C LEU A 18 -3.93 -6.80 14.82
N GLN A 19 -3.36 -6.06 13.86
CA GLN A 19 -4.13 -5.12 13.05
C GLN A 19 -5.11 -5.82 12.10
N PHE A 20 -4.75 -6.94 11.48
CA PHE A 20 -5.68 -7.71 10.64
C PHE A 20 -6.89 -8.22 11.43
N ALA A 21 -6.70 -8.56 12.72
CA ALA A 21 -7.79 -8.95 13.60
C ALA A 21 -8.71 -7.75 13.91
N GLU A 22 -8.16 -6.57 14.15
CA GLU A 22 -8.93 -5.33 14.34
C GLU A 22 -9.74 -5.00 13.08
N ASP A 23 -9.15 -5.08 11.90
CA ASP A 23 -9.78 -4.81 10.60
C ASP A 23 -10.89 -5.83 10.22
N ALA A 24 -10.86 -7.02 10.81
CA ALA A 24 -11.87 -8.06 10.62
C ALA A 24 -12.93 -8.11 11.75
N SER A 25 -12.84 -7.23 12.73
CA SER A 25 -13.70 -7.19 13.91
C SER A 25 -14.86 -6.20 13.76
N PRO A 26 -15.82 -6.17 14.69
CA PRO A 26 -16.82 -5.11 14.79
C PRO A 26 -16.22 -3.71 14.99
N MET A 27 -14.95 -3.61 15.35
CA MET A 27 -14.21 -2.36 15.53
C MET A 27 -13.52 -1.88 14.25
N ALA A 28 -13.74 -2.55 13.11
CA ALA A 28 -13.15 -2.14 11.84
C ALA A 28 -13.49 -0.69 11.50
N HIS A 29 -12.49 0.06 11.08
CA HIS A 29 -12.60 1.47 10.66
C HIS A 29 -11.48 1.83 9.68
N PRO A 30 -11.65 2.88 8.86
CA PRO A 30 -10.59 3.33 7.97
C PRO A 30 -9.43 3.99 8.74
N ILE A 31 -8.28 4.16 8.10
CA ILE A 31 -7.12 4.84 8.72
C ILE A 31 -7.39 6.33 8.99
N ARG A 32 -8.35 6.92 8.28
CA ARG A 32 -8.88 8.25 8.53
C ARG A 32 -10.39 8.14 8.79
N PRO A 33 -10.82 7.84 10.02
CA PRO A 33 -12.23 7.77 10.35
C PRO A 33 -12.87 9.16 10.26
N ASP A 34 -14.09 9.23 9.70
CA ASP A 34 -14.82 10.49 9.57
C ASP A 34 -15.48 10.92 10.90
N MET A 35 -15.63 9.98 11.82
CA MET A 35 -16.27 10.22 13.11
C MET A 35 -15.56 9.45 14.23
N VAL A 36 -15.28 10.14 15.32
CA VAL A 36 -14.71 9.58 16.54
C VAL A 36 -15.55 10.05 17.71
N ILE A 37 -16.11 9.13 18.50
CA ILE A 37 -16.96 9.47 19.65
C ILE A 37 -16.10 10.02 20.80
N GLU A 38 -14.94 9.44 21.04
CA GLU A 38 -13.97 9.85 22.04
C GLU A 38 -12.55 9.82 21.46
N MET A 39 -11.80 10.92 21.65
CA MET A 39 -10.45 11.07 21.10
C MET A 39 -9.48 9.99 21.52
N ASN A 40 -9.60 9.41 22.71
CA ASN A 40 -8.77 8.29 23.13
C ASN A 40 -8.93 7.05 22.26
N ASN A 41 -10.09 6.87 21.64
CA ASN A 41 -10.40 5.76 20.73
C ASN A 41 -9.86 5.97 19.30
N PHE A 42 -9.29 7.14 19.01
CA PHE A 42 -8.67 7.44 17.73
C PHE A 42 -7.29 6.76 17.58
N TYR A 43 -6.58 6.50 18.67
CA TYR A 43 -5.22 5.97 18.68
C TYR A 43 -5.21 4.43 18.56
N THR A 44 -5.64 3.91 17.42
CA THR A 44 -5.79 2.48 17.15
C THR A 44 -4.60 1.92 16.36
N LEU A 45 -4.49 0.59 16.30
CA LEU A 45 -3.51 -0.08 15.44
C LEU A 45 -3.77 0.23 13.97
N THR A 46 -5.04 0.37 13.57
CA THR A 46 -5.42 0.76 12.21
C THR A 46 -4.90 2.15 11.86
N VAL A 47 -5.12 3.15 12.69
CA VAL A 47 -4.67 4.51 12.42
C VAL A 47 -3.15 4.59 12.38
N TYR A 48 -2.44 3.97 13.32
CA TYR A 48 -0.98 4.05 13.40
C TYR A 48 -0.27 3.06 12.48
N GLU A 49 -0.51 1.77 12.66
CA GLU A 49 0.29 0.74 12.00
C GLU A 49 -0.14 0.56 10.53
N LYS A 50 -1.43 0.45 10.26
CA LYS A 50 -1.93 0.42 8.87
C LYS A 50 -1.70 1.76 8.18
N GLY A 51 -1.86 2.89 8.87
CA GLY A 51 -1.51 4.21 8.35
C GLY A 51 -0.05 4.29 7.91
N ALA A 52 0.89 3.81 8.72
CA ALA A 52 2.31 3.74 8.36
C ALA A 52 2.57 2.85 7.13
N GLU A 53 1.86 1.71 7.02
CA GLU A 53 1.97 0.84 5.85
C GLU A 53 1.37 1.49 4.58
N VAL A 54 0.32 2.29 4.70
CA VAL A 54 -0.22 3.08 3.57
C VAL A 54 0.82 4.10 3.08
N ILE A 55 1.49 4.82 3.98
CA ILE A 55 2.60 5.72 3.62
C ILE A 55 3.75 4.94 2.96
N ARG A 56 4.07 3.75 3.47
CA ARG A 56 5.09 2.89 2.87
C ARG A 56 4.70 2.43 1.46
N MET A 57 3.42 2.20 1.17
CA MET A 57 2.95 1.91 -0.19
C MET A 57 3.13 3.10 -1.14
N ILE A 58 2.87 4.32 -0.69
CA ILE A 58 3.17 5.54 -1.47
C ILE A 58 4.67 5.60 -1.80
N HIS A 59 5.53 5.37 -0.81
CA HIS A 59 6.98 5.31 -1.05
C HIS A 59 7.35 4.26 -2.11
N THR A 60 6.72 3.08 -2.08
CA THR A 60 6.94 2.01 -3.06
C THR A 60 6.50 2.42 -4.48
N LEU A 61 5.37 3.13 -4.60
CA LEU A 61 4.85 3.62 -5.88
C LEU A 61 5.74 4.71 -6.49
N LEU A 62 6.18 5.65 -5.69
CA LEU A 62 6.91 6.84 -6.13
C LEU A 62 8.43 6.58 -6.25
N GLY A 63 8.96 5.61 -5.52
CA GLY A 63 10.39 5.43 -5.31
C GLY A 63 10.98 6.46 -4.35
N GLU A 64 12.20 6.21 -3.87
CA GLU A 64 12.87 7.02 -2.86
C GLU A 64 12.97 8.50 -3.24
N GLU A 65 13.46 8.79 -4.45
CA GLU A 65 13.73 10.17 -4.88
C GLU A 65 12.46 11.03 -4.91
N ASN A 66 11.39 10.54 -5.55
CA ASN A 66 10.15 11.29 -5.66
C ASN A 66 9.42 11.38 -4.31
N PHE A 67 9.49 10.33 -3.49
CA PHE A 67 8.93 10.37 -2.14
C PHE A 67 9.62 11.45 -1.30
N GLN A 68 10.95 11.56 -1.35
CA GLN A 68 11.68 12.61 -0.62
C GLN A 68 11.35 14.02 -1.12
N LYS A 69 11.20 14.20 -2.44
CA LYS A 69 10.72 15.49 -3.01
C LYS A 69 9.30 15.82 -2.50
N GLY A 70 8.41 14.82 -2.45
CA GLY A 70 7.07 14.98 -1.91
C GLY A 70 7.07 15.37 -0.43
N MET A 71 7.91 14.73 0.38
CA MET A 71 8.11 15.08 1.79
C MET A 71 8.59 16.52 1.96
N GLN A 72 9.59 16.91 1.20
CA GLN A 72 10.08 18.30 1.23
C GLN A 72 8.97 19.27 0.88
N LEU A 73 8.25 19.04 -0.21
CA LEU A 73 7.15 19.91 -0.66
C LEU A 73 6.02 20.00 0.37
N TYR A 74 5.70 18.86 1.04
CA TYR A 74 4.72 18.83 2.11
C TYR A 74 5.12 19.74 3.28
N PHE A 75 6.36 19.68 3.74
CA PHE A 75 6.86 20.56 4.80
C PHE A 75 6.93 22.02 4.34
N GLU A 76 7.38 22.31 3.13
CA GLU A 76 7.42 23.66 2.59
C GLU A 76 6.05 24.33 2.56
N ARG A 77 4.99 23.56 2.29
CA ARG A 77 3.61 24.07 2.19
C ARG A 77 2.89 24.15 3.54
N HIS A 78 3.18 23.24 4.43
CA HIS A 78 2.31 23.00 5.59
C HIS A 78 3.00 23.06 6.95
N ASP A 79 4.31 23.36 7.02
CA ASP A 79 5.00 23.51 8.30
C ASP A 79 4.33 24.59 9.15
N GLY A 80 4.05 24.27 10.41
CA GLY A 80 3.37 25.15 11.36
C GLY A 80 1.88 25.38 11.07
N SER A 81 1.26 24.65 10.12
CA SER A 81 -0.17 24.75 9.79
C SER A 81 -0.94 23.51 10.19
N ALA A 82 -2.27 23.58 10.18
CA ALA A 82 -3.15 22.43 10.34
C ALA A 82 -3.31 21.75 8.97
N ALA A 83 -2.53 20.68 8.73
CA ALA A 83 -2.56 19.92 7.48
C ALA A 83 -3.47 18.68 7.58
N THR A 84 -4.01 18.27 6.44
CA THR A 84 -4.84 17.07 6.27
C THR A 84 -4.06 15.94 5.61
N CYS A 85 -4.63 14.72 5.64
CA CYS A 85 -4.10 13.60 4.86
C CYS A 85 -4.13 13.89 3.34
N ASP A 86 -5.13 14.64 2.87
CA ASP A 86 -5.24 15.01 1.47
C ASP A 86 -4.15 15.99 1.03
N ASP A 87 -3.74 16.92 1.90
CA ASP A 87 -2.60 17.81 1.65
C ASP A 87 -1.29 17.03 1.50
N PHE A 88 -1.11 16.00 2.33
CA PHE A 88 0.05 15.11 2.22
C PHE A 88 0.08 14.37 0.87
N VAL A 89 -1.05 13.72 0.49
CA VAL A 89 -1.12 12.98 -0.78
C VAL A 89 -0.96 13.93 -1.96
N GLN A 90 -1.53 15.14 -1.90
CA GLN A 90 -1.38 16.16 -2.95
C GLN A 90 0.08 16.60 -3.14
N ALA A 91 0.83 16.79 -2.05
CA ALA A 91 2.26 17.09 -2.15
C ALA A 91 3.05 15.93 -2.81
N MET A 92 2.68 14.69 -2.56
CA MET A 92 3.28 13.52 -3.21
C MET A 92 2.96 13.48 -4.72
N GLU A 93 1.71 13.75 -5.12
CA GLU A 93 1.28 13.84 -6.52
C GLU A 93 2.03 14.93 -7.27
N ASP A 94 2.05 16.15 -6.71
CA ASP A 94 2.67 17.31 -7.34
C ASP A 94 4.18 17.14 -7.53
N ALA A 95 4.86 16.55 -6.55
CA ALA A 95 6.31 16.34 -6.62
C ALA A 95 6.72 15.20 -7.56
N SER A 96 5.86 14.20 -7.75
CA SER A 96 6.17 12.99 -8.53
C SER A 96 5.54 12.99 -9.92
N ASN A 97 4.53 13.81 -10.15
CA ASN A 97 3.65 13.77 -11.32
C ASN A 97 2.95 12.39 -11.50
N VAL A 98 2.69 11.69 -10.40
CA VAL A 98 1.97 10.41 -10.36
C VAL A 98 0.57 10.65 -9.83
N ASP A 99 -0.46 10.17 -10.55
CA ASP A 99 -1.86 10.24 -10.08
C ASP A 99 -2.10 9.23 -8.95
N LEU A 100 -2.41 9.72 -7.76
CA LEU A 100 -2.77 8.97 -6.58
C LEU A 100 -4.27 9.06 -6.24
N SER A 101 -5.10 9.56 -7.14
CA SER A 101 -6.55 9.73 -6.91
C SER A 101 -7.22 8.42 -6.49
N HIS A 102 -6.92 7.32 -7.18
CA HIS A 102 -7.41 5.99 -6.81
C HIS A 102 -6.80 5.50 -5.47
N PHE A 103 -5.55 5.84 -5.20
CA PHE A 103 -4.86 5.45 -3.97
C PHE A 103 -5.49 6.08 -2.73
N ARG A 104 -6.11 7.26 -2.83
CA ARG A 104 -6.79 7.95 -1.72
C ARG A 104 -7.87 7.09 -1.06
N ARG A 105 -8.40 6.08 -1.74
CA ARG A 105 -9.35 5.12 -1.16
C ARG A 105 -8.83 4.38 0.07
N TRP A 106 -7.51 4.20 0.21
CA TRP A 106 -6.91 3.63 1.40
C TRP A 106 -7.21 4.41 2.68
N TYR A 107 -7.47 5.72 2.58
CA TYR A 107 -7.79 6.57 3.72
C TYR A 107 -9.25 6.45 4.18
N SER A 108 -10.16 6.04 3.31
CA SER A 108 -11.60 6.02 3.59
C SER A 108 -12.23 4.63 3.60
N GLN A 109 -11.51 3.60 3.16
CA GLN A 109 -12.03 2.23 3.13
C GLN A 109 -11.39 1.37 4.21
N SER A 110 -12.23 0.78 5.08
CA SER A 110 -11.81 -0.20 6.09
C SER A 110 -11.64 -1.61 5.50
N GLY A 111 -11.07 -2.51 6.28
CA GLY A 111 -10.85 -3.91 5.91
C GLY A 111 -9.52 -4.17 5.21
N THR A 112 -9.06 -5.40 5.29
CA THR A 112 -7.80 -5.87 4.70
C THR A 112 -8.07 -6.55 3.36
N PRO A 113 -7.48 -6.07 2.24
CA PRO A 113 -7.65 -6.72 0.96
C PRO A 113 -6.96 -8.09 0.92
N ILE A 114 -7.59 -9.02 0.22
CA ILE A 114 -7.03 -10.34 -0.10
C ILE A 114 -6.60 -10.31 -1.56
N VAL A 115 -5.33 -10.52 -1.79
CA VAL A 115 -4.75 -10.65 -3.14
C VAL A 115 -4.57 -12.12 -3.47
N THR A 116 -5.14 -12.54 -4.59
CA THR A 116 -4.96 -13.90 -5.11
C THR A 116 -4.05 -13.84 -6.33
N VAL A 117 -3.01 -14.63 -6.32
CA VAL A 117 -2.04 -14.73 -7.42
C VAL A 117 -2.09 -16.14 -7.98
N LYS A 118 -2.22 -16.25 -9.30
CA LYS A 118 -2.05 -17.50 -10.05
C LYS A 118 -0.95 -17.27 -11.06
N ASP A 119 -0.14 -18.26 -11.28
CA ASP A 119 0.95 -18.24 -12.24
C ASP A 119 0.84 -19.39 -13.22
N ASP A 120 1.38 -19.18 -14.40
CA ASP A 120 1.51 -20.18 -15.47
C ASP A 120 2.77 -19.91 -16.28
N TYR A 121 3.49 -20.97 -16.61
CA TYR A 121 4.67 -20.88 -17.45
C TYR A 121 4.50 -21.75 -18.70
N ASN A 122 4.59 -21.11 -19.86
CA ASN A 122 4.59 -21.80 -21.16
C ASN A 122 6.03 -21.99 -21.65
N PRO A 123 6.57 -23.23 -21.67
CA PRO A 123 7.94 -23.50 -22.09
C PRO A 123 8.17 -23.36 -23.61
N GLU A 124 7.11 -23.43 -24.42
CA GLU A 124 7.23 -23.29 -25.88
C GLU A 124 7.42 -21.83 -26.29
N THR A 125 6.79 -20.91 -25.55
CA THR A 125 6.88 -19.47 -25.81
C THR A 125 7.82 -18.76 -24.83
N GLU A 126 8.35 -19.48 -23.85
CA GLU A 126 9.15 -18.95 -22.73
C GLU A 126 8.45 -17.81 -21.98
N GLN A 127 7.12 -17.91 -21.88
CA GLN A 127 6.27 -16.89 -21.28
C GLN A 127 5.83 -17.28 -19.88
N TYR A 128 6.05 -16.38 -18.92
CA TYR A 128 5.53 -16.49 -17.55
C TYR A 128 4.36 -15.53 -17.39
N THR A 129 3.20 -16.05 -17.02
CA THR A 129 1.96 -15.29 -16.85
C THR A 129 1.58 -15.21 -15.37
N LEU A 130 1.39 -14.01 -14.84
CA LEU A 130 0.79 -13.77 -13.53
C LEU A 130 -0.63 -13.22 -13.70
N THR A 131 -1.59 -13.91 -13.11
CA THR A 131 -2.97 -13.42 -12.96
C THR A 131 -3.16 -12.99 -11.52
N ILE A 132 -3.38 -11.70 -11.32
CA ILE A 132 -3.53 -11.11 -9.98
C ILE A 132 -4.94 -10.55 -9.86
N SER A 133 -5.65 -10.94 -8.81
CA SER A 133 -6.95 -10.39 -8.45
C SER A 133 -7.00 -9.97 -7.01
N GLN A 134 -7.88 -9.04 -6.67
CA GLN A 134 -8.07 -8.54 -5.31
C GLN A 134 -9.54 -8.52 -4.93
N ARG A 135 -9.81 -8.70 -3.65
CA ARG A 135 -11.09 -8.42 -3.02
C ARG A 135 -10.90 -7.96 -1.59
N THR A 136 -11.71 -7.05 -1.11
CA THR A 136 -11.78 -6.71 0.32
C THR A 136 -13.07 -7.25 0.89
N PRO A 137 -13.05 -8.07 1.95
CA PRO A 137 -14.26 -8.53 2.63
C PRO A 137 -15.07 -7.36 3.18
N ALA A 138 -16.39 -7.51 3.23
CA ALA A 138 -17.26 -6.56 3.91
C ALA A 138 -16.87 -6.44 5.39
N THR A 139 -17.02 -5.24 5.93
CA THR A 139 -16.84 -4.93 7.35
C THR A 139 -18.14 -4.36 7.91
N PRO A 140 -18.38 -4.39 9.23
CA PRO A 140 -19.63 -3.88 9.81
C PRO A 140 -19.93 -2.40 9.50
N ASP A 141 -18.87 -1.58 9.35
CA ASP A 141 -18.96 -0.17 8.99
C ASP A 141 -19.19 0.06 7.48
N GLN A 142 -18.73 -0.89 6.63
CA GLN A 142 -18.78 -0.78 5.16
C GLN A 142 -19.09 -2.12 4.51
N ALA A 143 -20.31 -2.34 4.12
CA ALA A 143 -20.77 -3.58 3.47
C ALA A 143 -20.23 -3.74 2.05
N GLU A 144 -20.11 -2.63 1.30
CA GLU A 144 -19.62 -2.62 -0.06
C GLU A 144 -18.16 -2.13 -0.10
N LYS A 145 -17.34 -2.85 -0.86
CA LYS A 145 -15.92 -2.55 -1.03
C LYS A 145 -15.58 -2.34 -2.50
N GLN A 146 -14.71 -1.39 -2.72
CA GLN A 146 -14.18 -1.10 -4.04
C GLN A 146 -12.73 -1.59 -4.16
N PRO A 147 -12.23 -1.93 -5.36
CA PRO A 147 -10.83 -2.28 -5.55
C PRO A 147 -9.91 -1.17 -5.06
N LEU A 148 -8.85 -1.55 -4.36
CA LEU A 148 -7.81 -0.64 -3.88
C LEU A 148 -6.68 -0.54 -4.93
N HIS A 149 -5.89 0.53 -4.86
CA HIS A 149 -4.63 0.62 -5.60
C HIS A 149 -3.52 -0.03 -4.77
N ILE A 150 -3.13 -1.24 -5.15
CA ILE A 150 -2.13 -2.03 -4.42
C ILE A 150 -0.83 -2.06 -5.23
N PRO A 151 0.28 -1.49 -4.74
CA PRO A 151 1.60 -1.69 -5.31
C PRO A 151 2.07 -3.11 -5.00
N PHE A 152 2.20 -3.94 -6.03
CA PHE A 152 2.57 -5.33 -5.92
C PHE A 152 3.97 -5.53 -6.49
N ALA A 153 4.97 -5.58 -5.59
CA ALA A 153 6.36 -5.77 -5.97
C ALA A 153 6.65 -7.26 -6.23
N ILE A 154 7.32 -7.55 -7.35
CA ILE A 154 7.71 -8.91 -7.75
C ILE A 154 9.19 -8.96 -8.11
N GLU A 155 9.80 -10.08 -7.84
CA GLU A 155 11.15 -10.43 -8.33
C GLU A 155 11.15 -11.88 -8.78
N LEU A 156 11.89 -12.17 -9.85
CA LEU A 156 12.19 -13.53 -10.30
C LEU A 156 13.67 -13.82 -10.06
N TYR A 157 13.95 -15.04 -9.64
CA TYR A 157 15.31 -15.50 -9.36
C TYR A 157 15.64 -16.72 -10.20
N ASP A 158 16.88 -16.80 -10.68
CA ASP A 158 17.40 -18.01 -11.29
C ASP A 158 17.77 -19.08 -10.24
N ASN A 159 18.23 -20.24 -10.70
CA ASN A 159 18.62 -21.35 -9.82
C ASN A 159 19.82 -21.05 -8.93
N GLU A 160 20.56 -19.98 -9.20
CA GLU A 160 21.70 -19.51 -8.40
C GLU A 160 21.29 -18.41 -7.42
N GLY A 161 20.00 -18.00 -7.42
CA GLY A 161 19.47 -16.93 -6.56
C GLY A 161 19.76 -15.52 -7.07
N LYS A 162 20.14 -15.38 -8.35
CA LYS A 162 20.36 -14.08 -8.98
C LYS A 162 19.06 -13.55 -9.54
N VAL A 163 18.81 -12.26 -9.34
CA VAL A 163 17.62 -11.58 -9.88
C VAL A 163 17.62 -11.59 -11.39
N ILE A 164 16.51 -12.07 -11.98
CA ILE A 164 16.23 -12.02 -13.41
C ILE A 164 15.54 -10.69 -13.73
N PRO A 165 16.09 -9.85 -14.63
CA PRO A 165 15.43 -8.62 -15.06
C PRO A 165 14.06 -8.90 -15.68
N LEU A 166 13.02 -8.22 -15.20
CA LEU A 166 11.68 -8.38 -15.73
C LEU A 166 11.53 -7.70 -17.09
N GLN A 167 10.90 -8.40 -18.02
CA GLN A 167 10.60 -7.91 -19.37
C GLN A 167 9.16 -8.24 -19.77
N LYS A 168 8.55 -7.37 -20.56
CA LYS A 168 7.24 -7.61 -21.19
C LYS A 168 7.35 -7.28 -22.68
N GLY A 169 7.14 -8.30 -23.52
CA GLY A 169 7.31 -8.13 -24.97
C GLY A 169 8.72 -7.69 -25.37
N GLY A 170 9.76 -8.15 -24.66
CA GLY A 170 11.16 -7.79 -24.91
C GLY A 170 11.61 -6.43 -24.35
N HIS A 171 10.74 -5.70 -23.67
CA HIS A 171 11.07 -4.41 -23.06
C HIS A 171 11.17 -4.52 -21.55
N PRO A 172 12.17 -3.89 -20.91
CA PRO A 172 12.26 -3.84 -19.45
C PRO A 172 11.00 -3.25 -18.82
N VAL A 173 10.53 -3.85 -17.73
CA VAL A 173 9.36 -3.36 -16.96
C VAL A 173 9.73 -3.17 -15.50
N ASN A 174 8.96 -2.31 -14.83
CA ASN A 174 9.09 -2.08 -13.40
C ASN A 174 8.73 -3.36 -12.62
N SER A 175 9.46 -3.62 -11.56
CA SER A 175 9.17 -4.71 -10.61
C SER A 175 7.94 -4.44 -9.72
N VAL A 176 7.41 -3.22 -9.73
CA VAL A 176 6.18 -2.86 -9.00
C VAL A 176 5.02 -2.80 -9.98
N LEU A 177 4.09 -3.74 -9.83
CA LEU A 177 2.85 -3.78 -10.60
C LEU A 177 1.76 -2.99 -9.86
N ASN A 178 0.94 -2.27 -10.61
CA ASN A 178 -0.21 -1.53 -10.06
C ASN A 178 -1.47 -2.41 -10.19
N VAL A 179 -1.91 -3.02 -9.08
CA VAL A 179 -3.16 -3.80 -9.04
C VAL A 179 -4.29 -2.84 -8.64
N THR A 180 -5.15 -2.48 -9.59
CA THR A 180 -6.19 -1.46 -9.43
C THR A 180 -7.60 -1.97 -9.69
N GLN A 181 -7.74 -3.23 -10.14
CA GLN A 181 -9.02 -3.87 -10.46
C GLN A 181 -9.22 -5.12 -9.59
N ALA A 182 -10.48 -5.59 -9.51
CA ALA A 182 -10.88 -6.80 -8.76
C ALA A 182 -10.35 -8.07 -9.42
#